data_cbcfeab35ffdfa21ea321c231924e300
#
_entry.id   cbcfeab35ffdfa21ea321c231924e300
#
_cell.length_a   1.000
_cell.length_b   1.000
_cell.length_c   1.000
_cell.angle_alpha   90.00
_cell.angle_beta   90.00
_cell.angle_gamma   90.00
#
_symmetry.space_group_name_H-M   'P 1'
#
loop_
_entity.id
_entity.type
_entity.pdbx_description
1 polymer ?
#
loop_
_entity_poly.entity_id
_entity_poly.type
_entity_poly.pdbx_seq_one_letter_code
_entity_poly.pdbx_strand_id
1 'polypeptide(L)'
;MINKIEVLAADVDMTLSAKSSPLPEITIQALKELHKRNVKIGLATGREITEAEKTKGMFWTLGFEFDFIIGMNGGMIYDRNLNKTFTMDMLSVEEMKEILTFLMPIIEENKVSVNVEGNQLHNVMNINNHLLDMSKRRNIPLIDKTGDIDGFCEKPVYKFLFRTDSKTTQLIRNKVEEHYKGKYQTIETFPGTIELMYSGFSKGRGLEMYCEWNQINLEHTIAFGDNENDNSLLLTSGWGVCLKDGNPNTKALADDITDYD
;
A
#
# COMPACT_ATOMS: atom_id res chain seq x y z
N MET A 1 25.50 1.08 10.47
CA MET A 1 25.07 -0.09 11.28
C MET A 1 24.20 0.46 12.40
N ILE A 2 22.95 -0.01 12.51
CA ILE A 2 22.00 0.46 13.53
C ILE A 2 22.45 -0.02 14.92
N ASN A 3 22.51 0.89 15.89
CA ASN A 3 22.99 0.57 17.25
C ASN A 3 21.88 0.14 18.20
N LYS A 4 20.64 0.49 17.90
CA LYS A 4 19.44 0.21 18.70
C LYS A 4 18.24 0.09 17.78
N ILE A 5 17.42 -0.93 17.95
CA ILE A 5 16.14 -1.10 17.25
C ILE A 5 15.02 -0.91 18.25
N GLU A 6 14.16 0.08 18.01
CA GLU A 6 12.94 0.34 18.80
C GLU A 6 11.68 0.04 18.00
N VAL A 7 11.76 0.15 16.67
CA VAL A 7 10.64 -0.09 15.76
C VAL A 7 11.07 -0.96 14.59
N LEU A 8 10.22 -1.93 14.24
CA LEU A 8 10.24 -2.65 12.98
C LEU A 8 8.97 -2.35 12.21
N ALA A 9 9.10 -1.88 10.98
CA ALA A 9 8.00 -1.72 10.03
C ALA A 9 8.23 -2.62 8.81
N ALA A 10 7.23 -3.41 8.41
CA ALA A 10 7.39 -4.29 7.27
C ALA A 10 6.18 -4.24 6.34
N ASP A 11 6.45 -4.24 5.02
CA ASP A 11 5.39 -4.51 4.05
C ASP A 11 4.83 -5.92 4.22
N VAL A 12 3.63 -6.14 3.72
CA VAL A 12 2.90 -7.40 3.88
C VAL A 12 3.07 -8.30 2.66
N ASP A 13 2.62 -7.80 1.50
CA ASP A 13 2.49 -8.63 0.30
C ASP A 13 3.83 -8.76 -0.42
N MET A 14 4.35 -9.98 -0.54
CA MET A 14 5.67 -10.29 -1.11
C MET A 14 6.86 -9.90 -0.23
N THR A 15 6.63 -9.33 0.96
CA THR A 15 7.66 -9.05 1.96
C THR A 15 7.55 -9.99 3.14
N LEU A 16 6.54 -9.81 4.01
CA LEU A 16 6.32 -10.73 5.14
C LEU A 16 5.64 -12.02 4.69
N SER A 17 4.79 -11.97 3.69
CA SER A 17 4.02 -13.13 3.25
C SER A 17 3.78 -13.14 1.74
N ALA A 18 3.96 -14.30 1.12
CA ALA A 18 3.56 -14.51 -0.25
C ALA A 18 2.03 -14.49 -0.37
N LYS A 19 1.45 -13.40 -0.91
CA LYS A 19 0.00 -13.25 -1.18
C LYS A 19 -0.90 -13.56 0.03
N SER A 20 -0.58 -13.04 1.21
CA SER A 20 -1.32 -13.26 2.46
C SER A 20 -1.30 -14.70 2.98
N SER A 21 -0.36 -15.50 2.58
CA SER A 21 -0.10 -16.82 3.16
C SER A 21 0.28 -16.71 4.64
N PRO A 22 0.20 -17.79 5.42
CA PRO A 22 0.82 -17.82 6.75
C PRO A 22 2.31 -17.45 6.66
N LEU A 23 2.81 -16.79 7.70
CA LEU A 23 4.23 -16.46 7.78
C LEU A 23 5.09 -17.73 7.86
N PRO A 24 6.31 -17.72 7.30
CA PRO A 24 7.31 -18.75 7.58
C PRO A 24 7.59 -18.85 9.09
N GLU A 25 7.82 -20.07 9.59
CA GLU A 25 8.06 -20.29 11.02
C GLU A 25 9.27 -19.49 11.53
N ILE A 26 10.32 -19.36 10.74
CA ILE A 26 11.51 -18.57 11.09
C ILE A 26 11.17 -17.09 11.29
N THR A 27 10.29 -16.54 10.45
CA THR A 27 9.80 -15.15 10.57
C THR A 27 8.94 -14.99 11.82
N ILE A 28 8.04 -15.95 12.10
CA ILE A 28 7.25 -15.98 13.34
C ILE A 28 8.15 -15.93 14.57
N GLN A 29 9.19 -16.76 14.61
CA GLN A 29 10.14 -16.81 15.73
C GLN A 29 10.91 -15.51 15.89
N ALA A 30 11.38 -14.90 14.79
CA ALA A 30 12.08 -13.63 14.79
C ALA A 30 11.19 -12.48 15.33
N LEU A 31 9.95 -12.38 14.84
CA LEU A 31 9.00 -11.38 15.32
C LEU A 31 8.66 -11.55 16.81
N LYS A 32 8.46 -12.80 17.27
CA LYS A 32 8.25 -13.10 18.70
C LYS A 32 9.43 -12.71 19.56
N GLU A 33 10.65 -12.92 19.07
CA GLU A 33 11.87 -12.56 19.82
C GLU A 33 12.02 -11.02 19.90
N LEU A 34 11.76 -10.30 18.83
CA LEU A 34 11.75 -8.84 18.83
C LEU A 34 10.68 -8.27 19.77
N HIS A 35 9.47 -8.84 19.73
CA HIS A 35 8.40 -8.45 20.64
C HIS A 35 8.77 -8.65 22.12
N LYS A 36 9.42 -9.76 22.49
CA LYS A 36 9.94 -10.00 23.85
C LYS A 36 10.98 -8.95 24.28
N ARG A 37 11.71 -8.37 23.33
CA ARG A 37 12.67 -7.29 23.55
C ARG A 37 12.04 -5.90 23.58
N ASN A 38 10.70 -5.81 23.57
CA ASN A 38 9.94 -4.59 23.52
C ASN A 38 10.16 -3.74 22.26
N VAL A 39 10.57 -4.34 21.14
CA VAL A 39 10.58 -3.69 19.84
C VAL A 39 9.14 -3.55 19.38
N LYS A 40 8.75 -2.33 18.98
CA LYS A 40 7.45 -2.04 18.39
C LYS A 40 7.40 -2.61 16.97
N ILE A 41 6.39 -3.43 16.67
CA ILE A 41 6.29 -4.11 15.39
C ILE A 41 5.03 -3.64 14.67
N GLY A 42 5.20 -3.14 13.46
CA GLY A 42 4.09 -2.64 12.64
C GLY A 42 4.11 -3.13 11.20
N LEU A 43 2.95 -3.03 10.57
CA LEU A 43 2.74 -3.33 9.16
C LEU A 43 2.68 -2.03 8.35
N ALA A 44 3.21 -2.07 7.11
CA ALA A 44 3.11 -0.98 6.15
C ALA A 44 2.58 -1.53 4.80
N THR A 45 1.31 -1.28 4.49
CA THR A 45 0.61 -1.93 3.36
C THR A 45 -0.13 -0.94 2.47
N GLY A 46 -0.33 -1.29 1.21
CA GLY A 46 -1.25 -0.58 0.31
C GLY A 46 -2.74 -0.81 0.60
N ARG A 47 -3.08 -1.74 1.51
CA ARG A 47 -4.45 -2.09 1.85
C ARG A 47 -5.08 -1.10 2.82
N GLU A 48 -6.42 -1.02 2.80
CA GLU A 48 -7.19 -0.33 3.84
C GLU A 48 -7.04 -1.02 5.20
N ILE A 49 -6.97 -0.24 6.28
CA ILE A 49 -6.91 -0.78 7.64
C ILE A 49 -8.32 -1.20 8.07
N THR A 50 -8.58 -2.49 7.95
CA THR A 50 -9.83 -3.14 8.41
C THR A 50 -9.59 -3.87 9.72
N GLU A 51 -10.65 -4.39 10.34
CA GLU A 51 -10.51 -5.28 11.51
C GLU A 51 -9.67 -6.52 11.20
N ALA A 52 -9.74 -7.05 9.96
CA ALA A 52 -8.90 -8.17 9.53
C ALA A 52 -7.40 -7.80 9.52
N GLU A 53 -7.06 -6.58 9.13
CA GLU A 53 -5.67 -6.13 9.20
C GLU A 53 -5.22 -5.89 10.66
N LYS A 54 -6.09 -5.36 11.51
CA LYS A 54 -5.78 -5.14 12.93
C LYS A 54 -5.57 -6.44 13.71
N THR A 55 -6.25 -7.53 13.33
CA THR A 55 -6.15 -8.85 13.98
C THR A 55 -5.20 -9.82 13.31
N LYS A 56 -4.44 -9.36 12.32
CA LYS A 56 -3.56 -10.20 11.48
C LYS A 56 -2.48 -10.92 12.28
N GLY A 57 -1.97 -10.32 13.36
CA GLY A 57 -0.98 -10.97 14.23
C GLY A 57 -1.48 -12.27 14.85
N MET A 58 -2.76 -12.34 15.22
CA MET A 58 -3.38 -13.57 15.73
C MET A 58 -3.60 -14.58 14.62
N PHE A 59 -4.05 -14.15 13.45
CA PHE A 59 -4.17 -15.02 12.27
C PHE A 59 -2.85 -15.68 11.90
N TRP A 60 -1.73 -14.94 12.04
CA TRP A 60 -0.38 -15.45 11.80
C TRP A 60 0.24 -16.17 13.02
N THR A 61 -0.53 -16.48 14.04
CA THR A 61 -0.10 -17.23 15.24
C THR A 61 1.07 -16.59 16.00
N LEU A 62 1.20 -15.26 15.92
CA LEU A 62 2.23 -14.53 16.65
C LEU A 62 1.99 -14.54 18.16
N GLY A 63 0.72 -14.60 18.60
CA GLY A 63 0.33 -14.49 19.99
C GLY A 63 0.30 -13.04 20.51
N PHE A 64 0.49 -12.07 19.61
CA PHE A 64 0.33 -10.64 19.85
C PHE A 64 -0.22 -9.96 18.61
N GLU A 65 -0.78 -8.76 18.75
CA GLU A 65 -1.18 -7.89 17.67
C GLU A 65 -0.12 -6.84 17.39
N PHE A 66 -0.04 -6.38 16.14
CA PHE A 66 0.92 -5.34 15.76
C PHE A 66 0.68 -4.04 16.52
N ASP A 67 1.75 -3.35 16.93
CA ASP A 67 1.68 -2.08 17.66
C ASP A 67 1.09 -0.96 16.80
N PHE A 68 1.34 -0.99 15.48
CA PHE A 68 0.80 -0.01 14.54
C PHE A 68 0.59 -0.63 13.15
N ILE A 69 -0.23 0.07 12.34
CA ILE A 69 -0.46 -0.28 10.94
C ILE A 69 -0.45 1.00 10.11
N ILE A 70 0.37 1.01 9.07
CA ILE A 70 0.37 2.02 8.02
C ILE A 70 -0.35 1.39 6.84
N GLY A 71 -1.57 1.85 6.56
CA GLY A 71 -2.41 1.39 5.46
C GLY A 71 -2.51 2.42 4.33
N MET A 72 -3.10 2.02 3.20
CA MET A 72 -3.30 2.90 2.04
C MET A 72 -2.03 3.63 1.61
N ASN A 73 -0.86 2.93 1.64
CA ASN A 73 0.44 3.54 1.34
C ASN A 73 0.70 4.83 2.16
N GLY A 74 0.30 4.87 3.43
CA GLY A 74 0.46 6.02 4.32
C GLY A 74 -0.77 6.93 4.45
N GLY A 75 -1.83 6.67 3.68
CA GLY A 75 -3.10 7.40 3.79
C GLY A 75 -3.94 7.03 5.01
N MET A 76 -3.60 5.93 5.68
CA MET A 76 -4.17 5.53 6.97
C MET A 76 -3.05 5.12 7.92
N ILE A 77 -3.16 5.52 9.20
CA ILE A 77 -2.22 5.12 10.23
C ILE A 77 -3.00 4.80 11.49
N TYR A 78 -2.80 3.62 12.02
CA TYR A 78 -3.39 3.17 13.27
C TYR A 78 -2.28 2.88 14.29
N ASP A 79 -2.36 3.49 15.46
CA ASP A 79 -1.52 3.20 16.62
C ASP A 79 -2.37 2.52 17.69
N ARG A 80 -2.05 1.27 18.00
CA ARG A 80 -2.79 0.45 18.96
C ARG A 80 -2.64 0.98 20.38
N ASN A 81 -1.44 1.38 20.79
CA ASN A 81 -1.14 1.76 22.15
C ASN A 81 -1.77 3.10 22.51
N LEU A 82 -1.76 4.05 21.59
CA LEU A 82 -2.40 5.36 21.76
C LEU A 82 -3.88 5.34 21.39
N ASN A 83 -4.38 4.23 20.82
CA ASN A 83 -5.72 4.11 20.22
C ASN A 83 -6.03 5.29 19.29
N LYS A 84 -5.05 5.67 18.46
CA LYS A 84 -5.09 6.80 17.55
C LYS A 84 -5.17 6.33 16.12
N THR A 85 -6.05 6.93 15.35
CA THR A 85 -6.18 6.69 13.92
C THR A 85 -6.08 8.00 13.16
N PHE A 86 -5.30 8.01 12.09
CA PHE A 86 -5.31 9.02 11.05
C PHE A 86 -5.90 8.40 9.79
N THR A 87 -6.69 9.16 9.05
CA THR A 87 -7.22 8.77 7.75
C THR A 87 -7.16 9.97 6.82
N MET A 88 -6.62 9.79 5.63
CA MET A 88 -6.63 10.80 4.58
C MET A 88 -8.05 11.08 4.08
N ASP A 89 -8.25 12.23 3.45
CA ASP A 89 -9.48 12.54 2.76
C ASP A 89 -9.69 11.61 1.55
N MET A 90 -10.96 11.35 1.22
CA MET A 90 -11.34 10.61 0.02
C MET A 90 -11.43 11.56 -1.17
N LEU A 91 -11.14 11.06 -2.35
CA LEU A 91 -11.48 11.72 -3.62
C LEU A 91 -12.99 11.90 -3.69
N SER A 92 -13.45 13.12 -3.89
CA SER A 92 -14.88 13.40 -4.05
C SER A 92 -15.42 12.83 -5.36
N VAL A 93 -16.74 12.71 -5.47
CA VAL A 93 -17.41 12.25 -6.71
C VAL A 93 -17.03 13.13 -7.90
N GLU A 94 -16.96 14.45 -7.70
CA GLU A 94 -16.59 15.44 -8.72
C GLU A 94 -15.14 15.25 -9.18
N GLU A 95 -14.21 15.06 -8.24
CA GLU A 95 -12.81 14.79 -8.56
C GLU A 95 -12.62 13.45 -9.28
N MET A 96 -13.35 12.42 -8.87
CA MET A 96 -13.36 11.13 -9.56
C MET A 96 -13.81 11.27 -11.01
N LYS A 97 -14.89 12.00 -11.27
CA LYS A 97 -15.40 12.26 -12.62
C LYS A 97 -14.41 13.06 -13.45
N GLU A 98 -13.79 14.09 -12.87
CA GLU A 98 -12.77 14.89 -13.54
C GLU A 98 -11.57 14.02 -13.97
N ILE A 99 -11.02 13.23 -13.02
CA ILE A 99 -9.89 12.33 -13.27
C ILE A 99 -10.22 11.30 -14.36
N LEU A 100 -11.38 10.64 -14.26
CA LEU A 100 -11.77 9.65 -15.27
C LEU A 100 -12.03 10.28 -16.63
N THR A 101 -12.70 11.43 -16.70
CA THR A 101 -12.92 12.15 -17.96
C THR A 101 -11.59 12.50 -18.62
N PHE A 102 -10.63 12.98 -17.85
CA PHE A 102 -9.29 13.33 -18.34
C PHE A 102 -8.51 12.10 -18.84
N LEU A 103 -8.60 10.97 -18.14
CA LEU A 103 -7.88 9.74 -18.48
C LEU A 103 -8.65 8.84 -19.47
N MET A 104 -9.92 9.11 -19.76
CA MET A 104 -10.79 8.24 -20.56
C MET A 104 -10.20 7.88 -21.94
N PRO A 105 -9.59 8.81 -22.69
CA PRO A 105 -8.96 8.45 -23.97
C PRO A 105 -7.92 7.34 -23.86
N ILE A 106 -7.12 7.36 -22.79
CA ILE A 106 -6.11 6.32 -22.54
C ILE A 106 -6.78 5.02 -22.09
N ILE A 107 -7.81 5.13 -21.24
CA ILE A 107 -8.55 3.97 -20.69
C ILE A 107 -9.23 3.21 -21.83
N GLU A 108 -9.89 3.89 -22.74
CA GLU A 108 -10.61 3.28 -23.87
C GLU A 108 -9.65 2.66 -24.90
N GLU A 109 -8.64 3.44 -25.34
CA GLU A 109 -7.68 3.00 -26.35
C GLU A 109 -6.93 1.74 -25.91
N ASN A 110 -6.52 1.66 -24.62
CA ASN A 110 -5.70 0.58 -24.12
C ASN A 110 -6.50 -0.44 -23.28
N LYS A 111 -7.82 -0.32 -23.22
CA LYS A 111 -8.71 -1.19 -22.42
C LYS A 111 -8.22 -1.35 -20.97
N VAL A 112 -7.82 -0.22 -20.37
CA VAL A 112 -7.32 -0.20 -18.99
C VAL A 112 -8.42 -0.64 -18.04
N SER A 113 -8.17 -1.68 -17.25
CA SER A 113 -9.09 -2.07 -16.18
C SER A 113 -9.00 -1.08 -15.03
N VAL A 114 -10.16 -0.56 -14.61
CA VAL A 114 -10.24 0.40 -13.51
C VAL A 114 -11.10 -0.16 -12.39
N ASN A 115 -10.60 -0.08 -11.17
CA ASN A 115 -11.39 -0.26 -9.96
C ASN A 115 -10.94 0.76 -8.90
N VAL A 116 -11.61 0.79 -7.77
CA VAL A 116 -11.34 1.73 -6.68
C VAL A 116 -11.20 1.00 -5.35
N GLU A 117 -10.61 1.66 -4.35
CA GLU A 117 -10.66 1.25 -2.96
C GLU A 117 -11.38 2.30 -2.12
N GLY A 118 -12.27 1.82 -1.23
CA GLY A 118 -13.21 2.62 -0.43
C GLY A 118 -14.65 2.15 -0.61
N ASN A 119 -15.58 3.09 -0.66
CA ASN A 119 -17.02 2.81 -0.59
C ASN A 119 -17.64 2.11 -1.83
N GLN A 120 -16.90 1.94 -2.90
CA GLN A 120 -17.42 1.46 -4.21
C GLN A 120 -16.61 0.29 -4.79
N LEU A 121 -16.19 -0.64 -3.96
CA LEU A 121 -15.38 -1.79 -4.38
C LEU A 121 -16.00 -2.62 -5.51
N HIS A 122 -17.31 -2.51 -5.75
CA HIS A 122 -18.05 -3.28 -6.76
C HIS A 122 -17.97 -2.69 -8.16
N ASN A 123 -17.85 -1.36 -8.29
CA ASN A 123 -17.84 -0.69 -9.57
C ASN A 123 -16.47 -0.85 -10.25
N VAL A 124 -16.50 -1.33 -11.49
CA VAL A 124 -15.29 -1.58 -12.29
C VAL A 124 -15.50 -1.15 -13.73
N MET A 125 -14.41 -0.84 -14.44
CA MET A 125 -14.41 -0.64 -15.90
C MET A 125 -13.46 -1.64 -16.55
N ASN A 126 -13.78 -2.09 -17.74
CA ASN A 126 -12.98 -3.03 -18.54
C ASN A 126 -12.56 -4.27 -17.73
N ILE A 127 -13.52 -5.11 -17.37
CA ILE A 127 -13.31 -6.32 -16.57
C ILE A 127 -12.24 -7.20 -17.22
N ASN A 128 -11.24 -7.58 -16.43
CA ASN A 128 -10.18 -8.51 -16.83
C ASN A 128 -10.11 -9.72 -15.87
N ASN A 129 -9.24 -10.68 -16.18
CA ASN A 129 -9.08 -11.90 -15.38
C ASN A 129 -8.68 -11.59 -13.93
N HIS A 130 -7.83 -10.57 -13.69
CA HIS A 130 -7.43 -10.19 -12.33
C HIS A 130 -8.63 -9.71 -11.50
N LEU A 131 -9.50 -8.88 -12.07
CA LEU A 131 -10.73 -8.42 -11.38
C LEU A 131 -11.69 -9.58 -11.11
N LEU A 132 -11.83 -10.51 -12.06
CA LEU A 132 -12.65 -11.72 -11.86
C LEU A 132 -12.12 -12.60 -10.72
N ASP A 133 -10.81 -12.79 -10.65
CA ASP A 133 -10.18 -13.57 -9.58
C ASP A 133 -10.27 -12.85 -8.22
N MET A 134 -10.12 -11.53 -8.21
CA MET A 134 -10.33 -10.71 -7.02
C MET A 134 -11.78 -10.84 -6.52
N SER A 135 -12.76 -10.72 -7.41
CA SER A 135 -14.18 -10.90 -7.11
C SER A 135 -14.46 -12.24 -6.44
N LYS A 136 -13.95 -13.33 -7.02
CA LYS A 136 -14.11 -14.69 -6.47
C LYS A 136 -13.46 -14.82 -5.08
N ARG A 137 -12.22 -14.37 -4.93
CA ARG A 137 -11.48 -14.49 -3.66
C ARG A 137 -12.10 -13.68 -2.52
N ARG A 138 -12.61 -12.48 -2.82
CA ARG A 138 -13.22 -11.58 -1.83
C ARG A 138 -14.73 -11.81 -1.67
N ASN A 139 -15.33 -12.66 -2.50
CA ASN A 139 -16.78 -12.84 -2.61
C ASN A 139 -17.53 -11.50 -2.82
N ILE A 140 -16.98 -10.64 -3.69
CA ILE A 140 -17.51 -9.32 -4.02
C ILE A 140 -17.99 -9.35 -5.47
N PRO A 141 -19.29 -9.18 -5.77
CA PRO A 141 -19.78 -9.12 -7.14
C PRO A 141 -19.26 -7.88 -7.84
N LEU A 142 -18.90 -7.98 -9.11
CA LEU A 142 -18.49 -6.82 -9.93
C LEU A 142 -19.70 -6.23 -10.64
N ILE A 143 -19.74 -4.91 -10.72
CA ILE A 143 -20.70 -4.13 -11.49
C ILE A 143 -19.91 -3.43 -12.60
N ASP A 144 -20.08 -3.89 -13.83
CA ASP A 144 -19.42 -3.28 -14.98
C ASP A 144 -20.03 -1.91 -15.30
N LYS A 145 -19.20 -0.90 -15.25
CA LYS A 145 -19.50 0.51 -15.53
C LYS A 145 -18.68 1.04 -16.71
N THR A 146 -18.23 0.16 -17.59
CA THR A 146 -17.47 0.55 -18.79
C THR A 146 -18.29 1.55 -19.62
N GLY A 147 -17.72 2.75 -19.85
CA GLY A 147 -18.38 3.84 -20.57
C GLY A 147 -19.40 4.65 -19.77
N ASP A 148 -19.65 4.32 -18.50
CA ASP A 148 -20.58 5.01 -17.62
C ASP A 148 -19.83 5.65 -16.44
N ILE A 149 -19.24 6.84 -16.65
CA ILE A 149 -18.50 7.59 -15.62
C ILE A 149 -19.42 7.95 -14.45
N ASP A 150 -20.65 8.40 -14.74
CA ASP A 150 -21.59 8.81 -13.70
C ASP A 150 -21.98 7.64 -12.80
N GLY A 151 -22.30 6.51 -13.39
CA GLY A 151 -22.61 5.29 -12.65
C GLY A 151 -21.40 4.63 -12.00
N PHE A 152 -20.17 4.93 -12.47
CA PHE A 152 -18.95 4.49 -11.79
C PHE A 152 -18.67 5.36 -10.55
N CYS A 153 -18.84 6.67 -10.62
CA CYS A 153 -18.52 7.64 -9.58
C CYS A 153 -19.73 7.97 -8.71
N GLU A 154 -20.21 7.02 -7.91
CA GLU A 154 -21.39 7.22 -7.05
C GLU A 154 -21.06 7.73 -5.64
N LYS A 155 -19.88 7.39 -5.13
CA LYS A 155 -19.45 7.70 -3.76
C LYS A 155 -17.95 8.02 -3.70
N PRO A 156 -17.50 8.82 -2.74
CA PRO A 156 -16.09 9.10 -2.52
C PRO A 156 -15.28 7.81 -2.29
N VAL A 157 -14.04 7.79 -2.78
CA VAL A 157 -13.10 6.66 -2.66
C VAL A 157 -11.71 7.14 -2.24
N TYR A 158 -10.90 6.25 -1.68
CA TYR A 158 -9.53 6.60 -1.30
C TYR A 158 -8.60 6.70 -2.51
N LYS A 159 -8.75 5.78 -3.47
CA LYS A 159 -7.86 5.71 -4.63
C LYS A 159 -8.48 4.98 -5.82
N PHE A 160 -7.96 5.29 -7.00
CA PHE A 160 -8.12 4.47 -8.20
C PHE A 160 -7.01 3.45 -8.32
N LEU A 161 -7.32 2.32 -8.94
CA LEU A 161 -6.35 1.32 -9.39
C LEU A 161 -6.55 1.09 -10.89
N PHE A 162 -5.53 1.40 -11.67
CA PHE A 162 -5.49 1.18 -13.12
C PHE A 162 -4.59 -0.03 -13.40
N ARG A 163 -5.11 -1.00 -14.17
CA ARG A 163 -4.37 -2.21 -14.53
C ARG A 163 -4.29 -2.37 -16.03
N THR A 164 -3.07 -2.45 -16.53
CA THR A 164 -2.75 -2.53 -17.94
C THR A 164 -1.30 -3.01 -18.12
N ASP A 165 -0.63 -2.68 -19.21
CA ASP A 165 0.80 -2.91 -19.41
C ASP A 165 1.66 -1.75 -18.85
N SER A 166 2.95 -1.99 -18.66
CA SER A 166 3.88 -1.01 -18.07
C SER A 166 4.08 0.25 -18.92
N LYS A 167 3.89 0.19 -20.24
CA LYS A 167 3.97 1.38 -21.09
C LYS A 167 2.78 2.30 -20.85
N THR A 168 1.60 1.72 -20.72
CA THR A 168 0.36 2.45 -20.46
C THR A 168 0.31 3.00 -19.03
N THR A 169 0.83 2.25 -18.02
CA THR A 169 0.96 2.80 -16.65
C THR A 169 1.86 4.02 -16.62
N GLN A 170 2.99 3.99 -17.34
CA GLN A 170 3.88 5.16 -17.44
C GLN A 170 3.21 6.34 -18.15
N LEU A 171 2.38 6.08 -19.18
CA LEU A 171 1.61 7.12 -19.84
C LEU A 171 0.59 7.78 -18.90
N ILE A 172 -0.12 6.99 -18.09
CA ILE A 172 -1.04 7.49 -17.06
C ILE A 172 -0.28 8.35 -16.05
N ARG A 173 0.86 7.85 -15.53
CA ARG A 173 1.72 8.57 -14.58
C ARG A 173 2.10 9.95 -15.13
N ASN A 174 2.69 9.99 -16.31
CA ASN A 174 3.14 11.24 -16.93
C ASN A 174 1.99 12.23 -17.13
N LYS A 175 0.83 11.75 -17.56
CA LYS A 175 -0.36 12.59 -17.75
C LYS A 175 -0.88 13.18 -16.44
N VAL A 176 -0.92 12.38 -15.38
CA VAL A 176 -1.34 12.83 -14.04
C VAL A 176 -0.36 13.86 -13.48
N GLU A 177 0.95 13.60 -13.55
CA GLU A 177 1.99 14.50 -13.06
C GLU A 177 1.96 15.85 -13.80
N GLU A 178 1.85 15.83 -15.15
CA GLU A 178 1.81 17.04 -15.98
C GLU A 178 0.57 17.89 -15.70
N HIS A 179 -0.61 17.25 -15.61
CA HIS A 179 -1.88 17.94 -15.52
C HIS A 179 -2.20 18.43 -14.11
N TYR A 180 -2.02 17.57 -13.10
CA TYR A 180 -2.42 17.86 -11.72
C TYR A 180 -1.33 18.49 -10.85
N LYS A 181 -0.10 18.59 -11.35
CA LYS A 181 1.03 19.31 -10.73
C LYS A 181 1.21 19.03 -9.23
N GLY A 182 1.14 17.76 -8.86
CA GLY A 182 1.36 17.32 -7.49
C GLY A 182 0.11 17.29 -6.58
N LYS A 183 -1.08 17.59 -7.09
CA LYS A 183 -2.33 17.38 -6.33
C LYS A 183 -2.58 15.90 -6.06
N TYR A 184 -2.34 15.06 -7.06
CA TYR A 184 -2.42 13.61 -6.97
C TYR A 184 -1.05 12.99 -7.24
N GLN A 185 -0.83 11.83 -6.67
CA GLN A 185 0.33 10.99 -6.93
C GLN A 185 -0.08 9.68 -7.56
N THR A 186 0.86 9.06 -8.26
CA THR A 186 0.70 7.71 -8.79
C THR A 186 1.81 6.82 -8.25
N ILE A 187 1.47 5.60 -7.84
CA ILE A 187 2.40 4.62 -7.27
C ILE A 187 2.20 3.30 -8.00
N GLU A 188 3.25 2.71 -8.56
CA GLU A 188 3.19 1.35 -9.09
C GLU A 188 3.37 0.36 -7.94
N THR A 189 2.36 -0.49 -7.73
CA THR A 189 2.35 -1.49 -6.64
C THR A 189 2.66 -2.90 -7.12
N PHE A 190 2.37 -3.18 -8.39
CA PHE A 190 2.76 -4.40 -9.10
C PHE A 190 3.00 -4.04 -10.57
N PRO A 191 3.83 -4.80 -11.31
CA PRO A 191 4.00 -4.58 -12.74
C PRO A 191 2.66 -4.48 -13.47
N GLY A 192 2.41 -3.32 -14.10
CA GLY A 192 1.14 -3.03 -14.78
C GLY A 192 -0.03 -2.66 -13.87
N THR A 193 0.20 -2.37 -12.61
CA THR A 193 -0.81 -1.84 -11.69
C THR A 193 -0.34 -0.52 -11.08
N ILE A 194 -1.02 0.57 -11.41
CA ILE A 194 -0.75 1.89 -10.87
C ILE A 194 -1.94 2.40 -10.06
N GLU A 195 -1.66 2.92 -8.88
CA GLU A 195 -2.63 3.54 -7.98
C GLU A 195 -2.56 5.06 -8.12
N LEU A 196 -3.71 5.74 -8.10
CA LEU A 196 -3.82 7.19 -8.07
C LEU A 196 -4.59 7.61 -6.82
N MET A 197 -4.00 8.51 -6.04
CA MET A 197 -4.55 9.03 -4.79
C MET A 197 -4.06 10.45 -4.54
N TYR A 198 -4.55 11.11 -3.50
CA TYR A 198 -3.96 12.39 -3.07
C TYR A 198 -2.46 12.25 -2.81
N SER A 199 -1.71 13.30 -3.15
CA SER A 199 -0.28 13.37 -2.86
C SER A 199 0.02 13.64 -1.38
N GLY A 200 1.29 13.47 -1.01
CA GLY A 200 1.76 13.74 0.35
C GLY A 200 1.65 12.55 1.30
N PHE A 201 1.14 11.41 0.83
CA PHE A 201 1.09 10.17 1.60
C PHE A 201 2.10 9.16 1.05
N SER A 202 2.79 8.49 1.95
CA SER A 202 3.69 7.38 1.63
C SER A 202 3.88 6.50 2.86
N LYS A 203 4.32 5.27 2.68
CA LYS A 203 4.62 4.38 3.80
C LYS A 203 5.68 5.00 4.74
N GLY A 204 6.68 5.71 4.18
CA GLY A 204 7.68 6.44 4.95
C GLY A 204 7.07 7.56 5.77
N ARG A 205 6.19 8.40 5.17
CA ARG A 205 5.49 9.44 5.93
C ARG A 205 4.64 8.85 7.06
N GLY A 206 4.03 7.69 6.83
CA GLY A 206 3.30 6.95 7.87
C GLY A 206 4.20 6.52 9.03
N LEU A 207 5.41 6.05 8.74
CA LEU A 207 6.40 5.69 9.77
C LEU A 207 6.86 6.93 10.55
N GLU A 208 7.13 8.05 9.86
CA GLU A 208 7.45 9.33 10.51
C GLU A 208 6.35 9.75 11.52
N MET A 209 5.10 9.76 11.07
CA MET A 209 3.97 10.15 11.92
C MET A 209 3.82 9.23 13.13
N TYR A 210 3.98 7.92 12.96
CA TYR A 210 3.98 6.98 14.09
C TYR A 210 5.11 7.28 15.08
N CYS A 211 6.33 7.50 14.58
CA CYS A 211 7.49 7.82 15.40
C CYS A 211 7.33 9.18 16.11
N GLU A 212 6.80 10.20 15.43
CA GLU A 212 6.45 11.50 16.01
C GLU A 212 5.46 11.33 17.18
N TRP A 213 4.40 10.55 17.01
CA TRP A 213 3.39 10.31 18.04
C TRP A 213 3.96 9.63 19.28
N ASN A 214 4.94 8.75 19.09
CA ASN A 214 5.55 7.95 20.17
C ASN A 214 6.90 8.49 20.63
N GLN A 215 7.38 9.63 20.11
CA GLN A 215 8.68 10.24 20.44
C GLN A 215 9.86 9.30 20.22
N ILE A 216 9.81 8.52 19.13
CA ILE A 216 10.85 7.57 18.73
C ILE A 216 11.74 8.23 17.67
N ASN A 217 13.07 8.08 17.79
CA ASN A 217 14.00 8.52 16.77
C ASN A 217 13.96 7.54 15.57
N LEU A 218 13.79 8.09 14.35
CA LEU A 218 13.80 7.29 13.11
C LEU A 218 15.10 6.49 12.92
N GLU A 219 16.23 6.96 13.41
CA GLU A 219 17.50 6.23 13.41
C GLU A 219 17.43 4.87 14.16
N HIS A 220 16.43 4.68 15.01
CA HIS A 220 16.19 3.43 15.75
C HIS A 220 15.13 2.54 15.08
N THR A 221 14.80 2.80 13.82
CA THR A 221 13.80 2.02 13.07
C THR A 221 14.46 1.15 12.02
N ILE A 222 13.95 -0.06 11.83
CA ILE A 222 14.28 -0.93 10.69
C ILE A 222 13.03 -1.15 9.85
N ALA A 223 13.19 -1.14 8.54
CA ALA A 223 12.09 -1.37 7.62
C ALA A 223 12.41 -2.44 6.59
N PHE A 224 11.38 -3.19 6.19
CA PHE A 224 11.43 -4.20 5.14
C PHE A 224 10.41 -3.93 4.05
N GLY A 225 10.81 -4.10 2.79
CA GLY A 225 9.95 -3.92 1.63
C GLY A 225 10.53 -4.55 0.38
N ASP A 226 9.75 -4.61 -0.71
CA ASP A 226 10.17 -5.24 -1.96
C ASP A 226 9.92 -4.40 -3.22
N ASN A 227 9.06 -3.37 -3.18
CA ASN A 227 8.63 -2.69 -4.39
C ASN A 227 8.64 -1.16 -4.28
N GLU A 228 8.27 -0.46 -5.36
CA GLU A 228 8.30 1.01 -5.48
C GLU A 228 7.58 1.73 -4.33
N ASN A 229 6.42 1.22 -3.91
CA ASN A 229 5.66 1.80 -2.80
C ASN A 229 6.35 1.68 -1.43
N ASP A 230 7.42 0.88 -1.33
CA ASP A 230 8.25 0.74 -0.13
C ASP A 230 9.46 1.67 -0.13
N ASN A 231 9.82 2.26 -1.27
CA ASN A 231 11.00 3.11 -1.38
C ASN A 231 11.04 4.18 -0.30
N SER A 232 9.92 4.86 -0.06
CA SER A 232 9.82 5.87 0.98
C SER A 232 10.00 5.30 2.38
N LEU A 233 9.49 4.09 2.65
CA LEU A 233 9.60 3.40 3.93
C LEU A 233 11.08 3.07 4.23
N LEU A 234 11.76 2.47 3.25
CA LEU A 234 13.17 2.11 3.35
C LEU A 234 14.06 3.35 3.56
N LEU A 235 13.84 4.41 2.78
CA LEU A 235 14.63 5.65 2.86
C LEU A 235 14.38 6.45 4.15
N THR A 236 13.19 6.34 4.75
CA THR A 236 12.83 7.06 5.98
C THR A 236 13.33 6.33 7.23
N SER A 237 13.42 5.01 7.18
CA SER A 237 13.89 4.23 8.31
C SER A 237 15.39 4.42 8.59
N GLY A 238 15.81 4.16 9.83
CA GLY A 238 17.23 4.17 10.19
C GLY A 238 18.04 3.05 9.52
N TRP A 239 17.37 1.98 9.05
CA TRP A 239 17.94 0.91 8.25
C TRP A 239 16.86 0.28 7.37
N GLY A 240 16.94 0.53 6.08
CA GLY A 240 16.01 0.01 5.07
C GLY A 240 16.55 -1.27 4.43
N VAL A 241 15.79 -2.34 4.46
CA VAL A 241 16.17 -3.65 3.92
C VAL A 241 15.21 -4.05 2.80
N CYS A 242 15.75 -4.29 1.61
CA CYS A 242 14.97 -4.80 0.48
C CYS A 242 15.04 -6.33 0.42
N LEU A 243 13.92 -6.98 0.04
CA LEU A 243 13.90 -8.41 -0.20
C LEU A 243 14.77 -8.78 -1.40
N LYS A 244 15.38 -9.98 -1.38
CA LYS A 244 16.23 -10.50 -2.46
C LYS A 244 15.52 -10.52 -3.80
N ASP A 245 14.26 -10.89 -3.85
CA ASP A 245 13.44 -10.89 -5.07
C ASP A 245 12.74 -9.56 -5.36
N GLY A 246 13.01 -8.52 -4.54
CA GLY A 246 12.44 -7.20 -4.69
C GLY A 246 12.85 -6.49 -5.99
N ASN A 247 12.14 -5.42 -6.28
CA ASN A 247 12.36 -4.58 -7.46
C ASN A 247 13.81 -4.06 -7.52
N PRO A 248 14.52 -4.14 -8.66
CA PRO A 248 15.89 -3.67 -8.78
C PRO A 248 16.13 -2.22 -8.38
N ASN A 249 15.16 -1.32 -8.65
CA ASN A 249 15.26 0.08 -8.27
C ASN A 249 15.13 0.26 -6.75
N THR A 250 14.25 -0.52 -6.11
CA THR A 250 14.07 -0.53 -4.64
C THR A 250 15.32 -1.08 -3.95
N LYS A 251 15.92 -2.15 -4.49
CA LYS A 251 17.21 -2.67 -4.00
C LYS A 251 18.33 -1.63 -4.04
N ALA A 252 18.37 -0.82 -5.08
CA ALA A 252 19.38 0.23 -5.23
C ALA A 252 19.25 1.36 -4.20
N LEU A 253 18.10 1.50 -3.55
CA LEU A 253 17.82 2.52 -2.52
C LEU A 253 17.98 1.98 -1.09
N ALA A 254 17.97 0.66 -0.91
CA ALA A 254 18.05 0.02 0.39
C ALA A 254 19.48 0.04 0.97
N ASP A 255 19.59 0.05 2.30
CA ASP A 255 20.87 -0.09 3.01
C ASP A 255 21.39 -1.52 2.94
N ASP A 256 20.47 -2.50 2.83
CA ASP A 256 20.80 -3.92 2.79
C ASP A 256 19.79 -4.72 1.98
N ILE A 257 20.16 -5.95 1.63
CA ILE A 257 19.31 -6.89 0.87
C ILE A 257 19.31 -8.21 1.62
N THR A 258 18.13 -8.84 1.78
CA THR A 258 18.02 -10.14 2.44
C THR A 258 18.77 -11.23 1.68
N ASP A 259 19.34 -12.21 2.39
CA ASP A 259 19.99 -13.38 1.79
C ASP A 259 18.98 -14.37 1.17
N TYR A 260 17.75 -14.35 1.70
CA TYR A 260 16.64 -15.25 1.32
C TYR A 260 15.36 -14.45 1.10
N ASP A 261 14.42 -15.04 0.37
CA ASP A 261 13.09 -14.50 0.10
C ASP A 261 12.13 -14.79 1.25
#